data_09a41ec8fc5e6c97885b4f3568c233e9
#
_entry.id   09a41ec8fc5e6c97885b4f3568c233e9
#
_cell.length_a   1.000
_cell.length_b   1.000
_cell.length_c   1.000
_cell.angle_alpha   90.00
_cell.angle_beta   90.00
_cell.angle_gamma   90.00
#
_symmetry.space_group_name_H-M   'P 1'
#
loop_
_entity.id
_entity.type
_entity.pdbx_description
1 polymer ?
#
loop_
_entity_poly.entity_id
_entity_poly.type
_entity_poly.pdbx_seq_one_letter_code
_entity_poly.pdbx_strand_id
1 'polypeptide(L)'
;MTSIVLTPWWRHRRPASARAGEAPGSAVPTAILDWRHERVQELLADARSAASGTGERSLLLAAHRLISERVRAVYALDDAQSASRTLARRRGSCSQRLAVLEAVARAAGIPTRVRGLLVDGSFWYPRFPRLRHLVPDTVVLAWPEFRLGEEWVGVSELYAPLGSLGEANPAGFTNTGSQTLFEALASTAVDWDGSTCGADGCSSFDLSAVVRRDLGRFSSRDELFAAHGQTLCRPARIAGGALLGRRSAA
;
A
#
# COMPACT_ATOMS: atom_id res chain seq x y z
N MET A 1 -0.57 11.22 -23.79
CA MET A 1 -1.17 12.55 -23.59
C MET A 1 -2.37 12.56 -22.62
N THR A 2 -3.11 11.47 -22.51
CA THR A 2 -4.29 11.38 -21.62
C THR A 2 -3.96 11.42 -20.13
N SER A 3 -2.80 10.90 -19.73
CA SER A 3 -2.32 10.89 -18.33
C SER A 3 -2.13 12.31 -17.76
N ILE A 4 -1.71 13.28 -18.56
CA ILE A 4 -1.49 14.67 -18.12
C ILE A 4 -2.79 15.34 -17.64
N VAL A 5 -3.92 14.99 -18.26
CA VAL A 5 -5.24 15.54 -17.90
C VAL A 5 -5.78 14.93 -16.62
N LEU A 6 -5.41 13.68 -16.34
CA LEU A 6 -5.90 12.91 -15.17
C LEU A 6 -5.08 13.13 -13.91
N THR A 7 -3.82 13.57 -14.05
CA THR A 7 -2.93 13.82 -12.92
C THR A 7 -3.06 15.26 -12.41
N PRO A 8 -2.84 15.51 -11.12
CA PRO A 8 -2.84 16.86 -10.57
C PRO A 8 -1.74 17.71 -11.21
N TRP A 9 -2.08 18.92 -11.67
CA TRP A 9 -1.15 19.84 -12.37
C TRP A 9 0.10 20.20 -11.55
N TRP A 10 0.05 20.22 -10.21
CA TRP A 10 1.20 20.53 -9.34
C TRP A 10 2.27 19.42 -9.36
N ARG A 11 1.95 18.21 -9.83
CA ARG A 11 2.95 17.14 -10.00
C ARG A 11 3.89 17.39 -11.17
N HIS A 12 3.50 18.24 -12.12
CA HIS A 12 4.35 18.67 -13.22
C HIS A 12 5.31 19.78 -12.79
N ARG A 13 5.06 20.44 -11.65
CA ARG A 13 6.02 21.36 -11.03
C ARG A 13 6.97 20.52 -10.17
N ARG A 14 8.29 20.70 -10.33
CA ARG A 14 9.27 20.12 -9.41
C ARG A 14 8.86 20.51 -7.99
N PRO A 15 8.46 19.57 -7.11
CA PRO A 15 8.29 19.93 -5.72
C PRO A 15 9.67 20.33 -5.21
N ALA A 16 9.70 21.40 -4.42
CA ALA A 16 10.87 21.71 -3.60
C ALA A 16 11.24 20.42 -2.88
N SER A 17 12.53 20.08 -2.86
CA SER A 17 13.02 18.90 -2.17
C SER A 17 12.69 19.05 -0.68
N ALA A 18 11.52 18.55 -0.27
CA ALA A 18 11.34 18.25 1.13
C ALA A 18 12.43 17.22 1.45
N ARG A 19 13.34 17.57 2.32
CA ARG A 19 14.35 16.64 2.82
C ARG A 19 13.59 15.39 3.24
N ALA A 20 14.00 14.23 2.74
CA ALA A 20 13.54 12.95 3.19
C ALA A 20 13.88 12.83 4.69
N GLY A 21 13.02 13.39 5.54
CA GLY A 21 13.16 13.33 6.99
C GLY A 21 12.71 11.95 7.47
N GLU A 22 13.38 11.43 8.46
CA GLU A 22 12.91 10.25 9.18
C GLU A 22 11.69 10.64 10.01
N ALA A 23 10.50 10.25 9.59
CA ALA A 23 9.30 10.45 10.39
C ALA A 23 9.34 9.48 11.59
N PRO A 24 9.07 9.97 12.81
CA PRO A 24 9.10 9.12 14.02
C PRO A 24 7.99 8.07 14.04
N GLY A 25 7.04 8.16 13.12
CA GLY A 25 5.82 7.36 13.13
C GLY A 25 4.80 7.83 14.16
N SER A 26 3.61 7.24 14.14
CA SER A 26 2.51 7.62 15.01
C SER A 26 1.53 6.48 15.23
N ALA A 27 0.90 6.41 16.42
CA ALA A 27 -0.27 5.61 16.70
C ALA A 27 -1.56 6.46 16.76
N VAL A 28 -1.49 7.76 16.51
CA VAL A 28 -2.63 8.69 16.57
C VAL A 28 -3.58 8.42 15.39
N PRO A 29 -4.92 8.45 15.59
CA PRO A 29 -5.87 8.32 14.49
C PRO A 29 -5.78 9.53 13.55
N THR A 30 -6.06 9.31 12.27
CA THR A 30 -6.15 10.34 11.24
C THR A 30 -7.46 10.19 10.46
N ALA A 31 -7.74 11.07 9.50
CA ALA A 31 -8.92 10.96 8.67
C ALA A 31 -8.95 9.66 7.82
N ILE A 32 -7.78 9.19 7.36
CA ILE A 32 -7.66 7.93 6.62
C ILE A 32 -7.59 6.75 7.57
N LEU A 33 -6.80 6.87 8.65
CA LEU A 33 -6.61 5.82 9.64
C LEU A 33 -7.51 6.07 10.86
N ASP A 34 -8.83 6.05 10.65
CA ASP A 34 -9.88 6.36 11.62
C ASP A 34 -10.15 5.18 12.59
N TRP A 35 -9.08 4.66 13.19
CA TRP A 35 -9.09 3.42 13.97
C TRP A 35 -10.01 3.44 15.21
N ARG A 36 -10.46 4.62 15.67
CA ARG A 36 -11.47 4.70 16.75
C ARG A 36 -12.87 4.28 16.33
N HIS A 37 -13.10 4.16 15.02
CA HIS A 37 -14.38 3.70 14.49
C HIS A 37 -14.63 2.24 14.85
N GLU A 38 -15.85 1.90 15.24
CA GLU A 38 -16.28 0.58 15.70
C GLU A 38 -15.82 -0.57 14.80
N ARG A 39 -15.95 -0.44 13.47
CA ARG A 39 -15.55 -1.47 12.50
C ARG A 39 -14.07 -1.82 12.53
N VAL A 40 -13.23 -0.85 12.83
CA VAL A 40 -11.78 -1.12 12.98
C VAL A 40 -11.52 -1.80 14.32
N GLN A 41 -12.25 -1.41 15.38
CA GLN A 41 -12.15 -2.06 16.68
C GLN A 41 -12.67 -3.51 16.65
N GLU A 42 -13.76 -3.78 15.93
CA GLU A 42 -14.27 -5.13 15.67
C GLU A 42 -13.22 -5.99 14.95
N LEU A 43 -12.63 -5.46 13.87
CA LEU A 43 -11.57 -6.16 13.14
C LEU A 43 -10.34 -6.43 14.01
N LEU A 44 -9.97 -5.48 14.87
CA LEU A 44 -8.88 -5.68 15.84
C LEU A 44 -9.20 -6.81 16.83
N ALA A 45 -10.42 -6.83 17.37
CA ALA A 45 -10.86 -7.88 18.28
C ALA A 45 -10.82 -9.26 17.62
N ASP A 46 -11.31 -9.36 16.38
CA ASP A 46 -11.27 -10.58 15.59
C ASP A 46 -9.82 -11.01 15.28
N ALA A 47 -8.95 -10.05 14.94
CA ALA A 47 -7.55 -10.33 14.67
C ALA A 47 -6.82 -10.84 15.92
N ARG A 48 -7.09 -10.29 17.10
CA ARG A 48 -6.56 -10.80 18.37
C ARG A 48 -7.00 -12.23 18.64
N SER A 49 -8.27 -12.54 18.37
CA SER A 49 -8.81 -13.89 18.55
C SER A 49 -8.24 -14.91 17.55
N ALA A 50 -7.92 -14.45 16.33
CA ALA A 50 -7.40 -15.29 15.24
C ALA A 50 -5.87 -15.38 15.19
N ALA A 51 -5.17 -14.60 16.01
CA ALA A 51 -3.71 -14.61 16.05
C ALA A 51 -3.18 -15.94 16.63
N SER A 52 -2.16 -16.50 16.00
CA SER A 52 -1.51 -17.75 16.44
C SER A 52 -0.53 -17.57 17.62
N GLY A 53 -0.37 -16.33 18.11
CA GLY A 53 0.53 -15.97 19.20
C GLY A 53 0.21 -14.60 19.76
N THR A 54 0.89 -14.21 20.83
CA THR A 54 0.64 -12.94 21.56
C THR A 54 1.44 -11.75 21.04
N GLY A 55 2.33 -11.96 20.06
CA GLY A 55 3.21 -10.91 19.55
C GLY A 55 2.51 -9.98 18.53
N GLU A 56 3.02 -8.76 18.44
CA GLU A 56 2.53 -7.72 17.49
C GLU A 56 2.51 -8.22 16.04
N ARG A 57 3.57 -8.91 15.60
CA ARG A 57 3.67 -9.51 14.26
C ARG A 57 2.54 -10.52 14.02
N SER A 58 2.26 -11.41 14.97
CA SER A 58 1.19 -12.40 14.86
C SER A 58 -0.18 -11.76 14.70
N LEU A 59 -0.44 -10.66 15.43
CA LEU A 59 -1.64 -9.84 15.30
C LEU A 59 -1.78 -9.25 13.89
N LEU A 60 -0.69 -8.66 13.35
CA LEU A 60 -0.72 -8.04 12.02
C LEU A 60 -0.92 -9.08 10.91
N LEU A 61 -0.33 -10.28 11.04
CA LEU A 61 -0.54 -11.39 10.11
C LEU A 61 -2.01 -11.85 10.12
N ALA A 62 -2.60 -11.98 11.31
CA ALA A 62 -4.01 -12.32 11.44
C ALA A 62 -4.92 -11.23 10.84
N ALA A 63 -4.62 -9.95 11.11
CA ALA A 63 -5.35 -8.83 10.54
C ALA A 63 -5.26 -8.80 9.00
N HIS A 64 -4.06 -9.00 8.43
CA HIS A 64 -3.85 -9.06 6.99
C HIS A 64 -4.70 -10.18 6.35
N ARG A 65 -4.72 -11.38 6.93
CA ARG A 65 -5.54 -12.49 6.47
C ARG A 65 -7.03 -12.15 6.50
N LEU A 66 -7.54 -11.63 7.63
CA LEU A 66 -8.94 -11.23 7.75
C LEU A 66 -9.33 -10.13 6.75
N ILE A 67 -8.43 -9.17 6.49
CA ILE A 67 -8.66 -8.15 5.46
C ILE A 67 -8.73 -8.79 4.08
N SER A 68 -7.86 -9.74 3.76
CA SER A 68 -7.90 -10.48 2.48
C SER A 68 -9.22 -11.20 2.28
N GLU A 69 -9.75 -11.82 3.33
CA GLU A 69 -11.01 -12.57 3.30
C GLU A 69 -12.25 -11.66 3.22
N ARG A 70 -12.26 -10.54 3.96
CA ARG A 70 -13.45 -9.70 4.16
C ARG A 70 -13.54 -8.52 3.20
N VAL A 71 -12.42 -8.07 2.64
CA VAL A 71 -12.34 -6.90 1.78
C VAL A 71 -11.88 -7.31 0.38
N ARG A 72 -12.84 -7.52 -0.51
CA ARG A 72 -12.58 -7.90 -1.89
C ARG A 72 -11.67 -6.90 -2.60
N ALA A 73 -10.65 -7.38 -3.29
CA ALA A 73 -9.75 -6.57 -4.08
C ALA A 73 -10.47 -5.98 -5.31
N VAL A 74 -10.42 -4.65 -5.44
CA VAL A 74 -10.94 -3.91 -6.58
C VAL A 74 -9.98 -2.78 -6.96
N TYR A 75 -10.12 -2.25 -8.16
CA TYR A 75 -9.43 -1.02 -8.52
C TYR A 75 -10.19 0.17 -7.95
N ALA A 76 -9.63 0.82 -6.94
CA ALA A 76 -10.18 2.04 -6.36
C ALA A 76 -9.16 3.18 -6.49
N LEU A 77 -9.67 4.37 -6.77
CA LEU A 77 -8.86 5.54 -7.16
C LEU A 77 -8.77 6.60 -6.05
N ASP A 78 -9.49 6.40 -4.94
CA ASP A 78 -9.48 7.33 -3.82
C ASP A 78 -8.65 6.76 -2.67
N ASP A 79 -7.36 7.10 -2.65
CA ASP A 79 -6.42 6.64 -1.63
C ASP A 79 -6.64 7.33 -0.26
N ALA A 80 -7.44 8.40 -0.22
CA ALA A 80 -7.84 9.06 1.02
C ALA A 80 -9.13 8.50 1.63
N GLN A 81 -9.69 7.40 1.09
CA GLN A 81 -10.82 6.73 1.71
C GLN A 81 -10.43 6.19 3.08
N SER A 82 -11.28 6.44 4.10
CA SER A 82 -11.01 5.96 5.46
C SER A 82 -11.03 4.43 5.57
N ALA A 83 -10.30 3.90 6.55
CA ALA A 83 -10.25 2.48 6.86
C ALA A 83 -11.63 1.92 7.20
N SER A 84 -12.40 2.64 8.02
CA SER A 84 -13.78 2.26 8.39
C SER A 84 -14.70 2.15 7.18
N ARG A 85 -14.58 3.08 6.23
CA ARG A 85 -15.38 3.08 4.99
C ARG A 85 -14.99 1.93 4.07
N THR A 86 -13.69 1.57 4.01
CA THR A 86 -13.22 0.42 3.26
C THR A 86 -13.82 -0.88 3.80
N LEU A 87 -13.84 -1.04 5.14
CA LEU A 87 -14.49 -2.16 5.82
C LEU A 87 -16.00 -2.20 5.56
N ALA A 88 -16.68 -1.05 5.68
CA ALA A 88 -18.12 -0.96 5.42
C ALA A 88 -18.49 -1.37 3.99
N ARG A 89 -17.65 -1.04 3.01
CA ARG A 89 -17.85 -1.38 1.60
C ARG A 89 -17.48 -2.82 1.27
N ARG A 90 -16.77 -3.51 2.15
CA ARG A 90 -16.22 -4.86 1.93
C ARG A 90 -15.45 -4.99 0.60
N ARG A 91 -14.86 -3.90 0.14
CA ARG A 91 -14.03 -3.84 -1.08
C ARG A 91 -13.09 -2.65 -1.03
N GLY A 92 -11.89 -2.83 -1.57
CA GLY A 92 -10.87 -1.78 -1.59
C GLY A 92 -9.70 -2.12 -2.50
N SER A 93 -8.94 -1.10 -2.91
CA SER A 93 -7.65 -1.28 -3.58
C SER A 93 -6.60 -1.82 -2.61
N CYS A 94 -5.46 -2.24 -3.14
CA CYS A 94 -4.30 -2.62 -2.30
C CYS A 94 -3.95 -1.49 -1.32
N SER A 95 -3.91 -0.23 -1.78
CA SER A 95 -3.63 0.93 -0.93
C SER A 95 -4.65 1.09 0.20
N GLN A 96 -5.94 0.96 -0.10
CA GLN A 96 -7.01 1.05 0.91
C GLN A 96 -6.99 -0.12 1.91
N ARG A 97 -6.67 -1.33 1.45
CA ARG A 97 -6.52 -2.51 2.32
C ARG A 97 -5.30 -2.39 3.23
N LEU A 98 -4.19 -1.84 2.73
CA LEU A 98 -3.02 -1.49 3.53
C LEU A 98 -3.35 -0.41 4.58
N ALA A 99 -4.17 0.59 4.24
CA ALA A 99 -4.64 1.58 5.20
C ALA A 99 -5.48 0.95 6.33
N VAL A 100 -6.29 -0.07 6.04
CA VAL A 100 -7.00 -0.84 7.07
C VAL A 100 -6.02 -1.55 7.99
N LEU A 101 -4.98 -2.18 7.44
CA LEU A 101 -3.95 -2.86 8.24
C LEU A 101 -3.20 -1.88 9.16
N GLU A 102 -2.83 -0.69 8.64
CA GLU A 102 -2.23 0.36 9.46
C GLU A 102 -3.17 0.87 10.55
N ALA A 103 -4.47 1.02 10.25
CA ALA A 103 -5.45 1.43 11.23
C ALA A 103 -5.58 0.40 12.37
N VAL A 104 -5.58 -0.91 12.05
CA VAL A 104 -5.56 -1.99 13.06
C VAL A 104 -4.27 -1.96 13.88
N ALA A 105 -3.11 -1.75 13.25
CA ALA A 105 -1.84 -1.61 13.95
C ALA A 105 -1.89 -0.47 14.98
N ARG A 106 -2.32 0.73 14.56
CA ARG A 106 -2.45 1.89 15.44
C ARG A 106 -3.47 1.66 16.57
N ALA A 107 -4.58 1.01 16.28
CA ALA A 107 -5.59 0.64 17.27
C ALA A 107 -5.03 -0.33 18.34
N ALA A 108 -4.05 -1.14 17.97
CA ALA A 108 -3.34 -2.03 18.89
C ALA A 108 -2.19 -1.34 19.64
N GLY A 109 -1.93 -0.06 19.39
CA GLY A 109 -0.82 0.69 19.96
C GLY A 109 0.50 0.58 19.19
N ILE A 110 0.52 -0.11 18.06
CA ILE A 110 1.70 -0.27 17.19
C ILE A 110 1.86 0.99 16.34
N PRO A 111 2.94 1.78 16.51
CA PRO A 111 3.18 2.95 15.67
C PRO A 111 3.39 2.56 14.21
N THR A 112 2.84 3.37 13.31
CA THR A 112 3.07 3.21 11.86
C THR A 112 3.59 4.49 11.25
N ARG A 113 4.33 4.35 10.16
CA ARG A 113 4.70 5.42 9.24
C ARG A 113 4.57 4.93 7.82
N VAL A 114 4.58 5.80 6.84
CA VAL A 114 4.55 5.41 5.44
C VAL A 114 5.76 5.95 4.70
N ARG A 115 6.36 5.12 3.87
CA ARG A 115 7.31 5.54 2.86
C ARG A 115 6.54 5.94 1.61
N GLY A 116 6.70 7.17 1.16
CA GLY A 116 6.10 7.67 -0.07
C GLY A 116 6.96 7.30 -1.27
N LEU A 117 6.42 6.56 -2.24
CA LEU A 117 7.11 6.21 -3.47
C LEU A 117 6.38 6.79 -4.67
N LEU A 118 7.11 7.37 -5.61
CA LEU A 118 6.59 7.74 -6.92
C LEU A 118 6.98 6.64 -7.91
N VAL A 119 5.99 5.85 -8.29
CA VAL A 119 6.17 4.64 -9.10
C VAL A 119 5.77 4.92 -10.54
N ASP A 120 6.52 4.35 -11.50
CA ASP A 120 6.18 4.39 -12.92
C ASP A 120 4.83 3.72 -13.18
N GLY A 121 3.95 4.39 -13.92
CA GLY A 121 2.64 3.87 -14.27
C GLY A 121 2.69 2.58 -15.08
N SER A 122 3.79 2.30 -15.79
CA SER A 122 3.99 1.07 -16.54
C SER A 122 3.88 -0.19 -15.67
N PHE A 123 4.13 -0.08 -14.35
CA PHE A 123 3.90 -1.16 -13.38
C PHE A 123 2.48 -1.75 -13.46
N TRP A 124 1.47 -0.94 -13.82
CA TRP A 124 0.09 -1.37 -13.94
C TRP A 124 -0.32 -1.82 -15.35
N TYR A 125 0.55 -1.69 -16.36
CA TYR A 125 0.21 -2.06 -17.75
C TYR A 125 -0.21 -3.53 -17.91
N PRO A 126 0.39 -4.52 -17.22
CA PRO A 126 -0.08 -5.90 -17.28
C PRO A 126 -1.53 -6.08 -16.85
N ARG A 127 -2.00 -5.23 -15.92
CA ARG A 127 -3.39 -5.23 -15.42
C ARG A 127 -4.37 -4.55 -16.37
N PHE A 128 -3.89 -3.63 -17.21
CA PHE A 128 -4.70 -2.81 -18.10
C PHE A 128 -4.19 -2.83 -19.55
N PRO A 129 -4.04 -4.01 -20.18
CA PRO A 129 -3.38 -4.12 -21.50
C PRO A 129 -4.08 -3.29 -22.58
N ARG A 130 -5.43 -3.17 -22.52
CA ARG A 130 -6.24 -2.39 -23.47
C ARG A 130 -6.44 -0.94 -23.06
N LEU A 131 -6.18 -0.59 -21.83
CA LEU A 131 -6.43 0.73 -21.25
C LEU A 131 -5.16 1.38 -20.70
N ARG A 132 -3.98 0.90 -21.11
CA ARG A 132 -2.68 1.39 -20.63
C ARG A 132 -2.51 2.90 -20.83
N HIS A 133 -3.12 3.47 -21.87
CA HIS A 133 -3.11 4.91 -22.14
C HIS A 133 -3.89 5.75 -21.11
N LEU A 134 -4.76 5.12 -20.31
CA LEU A 134 -5.48 5.75 -19.19
C LEU A 134 -4.73 5.61 -17.85
N VAL A 135 -3.71 4.77 -17.79
CA VAL A 135 -2.87 4.66 -16.59
C VAL A 135 -2.04 5.93 -16.46
N PRO A 136 -2.01 6.57 -15.29
CA PRO A 136 -1.16 7.74 -15.06
C PRO A 136 0.33 7.42 -15.27
N ASP A 137 1.11 8.37 -15.78
CA ASP A 137 2.56 8.18 -15.98
C ASP A 137 3.28 7.87 -14.67
N THR A 138 2.77 8.40 -13.57
CA THR A 138 3.31 8.16 -12.23
C THR A 138 2.20 7.98 -11.21
N VAL A 139 2.42 7.07 -10.27
CA VAL A 139 1.49 6.75 -9.18
C VAL A 139 2.18 7.01 -7.85
N VAL A 140 1.50 7.69 -6.92
CA VAL A 140 1.96 7.80 -5.54
C VAL A 140 1.56 6.55 -4.79
N LEU A 141 2.55 5.83 -4.31
CA LEU A 141 2.37 4.65 -3.47
C LEU A 141 2.70 5.02 -2.02
N ALA A 142 1.78 4.76 -1.11
CA ALA A 142 2.01 4.83 0.33
C ALA A 142 2.36 3.43 0.83
N TRP A 143 3.63 3.20 1.14
CA TRP A 143 4.14 1.91 1.58
C TRP A 143 4.30 1.89 3.09
N PRO A 144 3.54 1.07 3.84
CA PRO A 144 3.56 1.11 5.30
C PRO A 144 4.80 0.48 5.91
N GLU A 145 5.24 1.06 7.01
CA GLU A 145 6.23 0.50 7.93
C GLU A 145 5.60 0.45 9.33
N PHE A 146 5.85 -0.62 10.08
CA PHE A 146 5.34 -0.89 11.43
C PHE A 146 6.49 -0.95 12.41
N ARG A 147 6.34 -0.32 13.58
CA ARG A 147 7.34 -0.44 14.65
C ARG A 147 7.03 -1.66 15.50
N LEU A 148 7.76 -2.74 15.28
CA LEU A 148 7.64 -3.99 16.04
C LEU A 148 8.77 -4.06 17.07
N GLY A 149 8.42 -3.89 18.35
CA GLY A 149 9.42 -3.64 19.37
C GLY A 149 10.19 -2.34 19.08
N GLU A 150 11.51 -2.43 18.90
CA GLU A 150 12.36 -1.27 18.60
C GLU A 150 12.67 -1.09 17.10
N GLU A 151 12.25 -2.02 16.24
CA GLU A 151 12.60 -2.02 14.83
C GLU A 151 11.44 -1.53 13.94
N TRP A 152 11.78 -0.82 12.86
CA TRP A 152 10.86 -0.51 11.80
C TRP A 152 10.88 -1.62 10.74
N VAL A 153 9.74 -2.30 10.58
CA VAL A 153 9.55 -3.39 9.63
C VAL A 153 8.63 -2.92 8.51
N GLY A 154 9.12 -3.00 7.27
CA GLY A 154 8.29 -2.73 6.10
C GLY A 154 7.19 -3.79 5.95
N VAL A 155 6.05 -3.40 5.38
CA VAL A 155 4.96 -4.35 5.15
C VAL A 155 5.39 -5.54 4.28
N SER A 156 6.36 -5.35 3.39
CA SER A 156 6.95 -6.42 2.56
C SER A 156 7.65 -7.50 3.35
N GLU A 157 8.12 -7.19 4.57
CA GLU A 157 8.85 -8.10 5.45
C GLU A 157 7.99 -8.57 6.64
N LEU A 158 6.70 -8.29 6.59
CA LEU A 158 5.80 -8.64 7.69
C LEU A 158 5.72 -10.16 7.89
N TYR A 159 5.76 -10.94 6.80
CA TYR A 159 5.68 -12.41 6.85
C TYR A 159 7.04 -13.07 7.10
N ALA A 160 8.08 -12.61 6.42
CA ALA A 160 9.46 -13.05 6.58
C ALA A 160 10.42 -12.03 5.94
N PRO A 161 11.74 -12.10 6.22
CA PRO A 161 12.74 -11.32 5.48
C PRO A 161 12.61 -11.54 3.97
N LEU A 162 12.86 -10.48 3.17
CA LEU A 162 12.70 -10.53 1.70
C LEU A 162 13.52 -11.65 1.05
N GLY A 163 14.74 -11.89 1.54
CA GLY A 163 15.57 -12.99 1.03
C GLY A 163 14.90 -14.35 1.15
N SER A 164 14.36 -14.67 2.34
CA SER A 164 13.65 -15.93 2.58
C SER A 164 12.38 -16.06 1.75
N LEU A 165 11.63 -14.98 1.56
CA LEU A 165 10.44 -14.96 0.70
C LEU A 165 10.82 -15.16 -0.77
N GLY A 166 11.95 -14.57 -1.22
CA GLY A 166 12.48 -14.74 -2.56
C GLY A 166 12.95 -16.17 -2.84
N GLU A 167 13.61 -16.80 -1.88
CA GLU A 167 14.02 -18.22 -1.96
C GLU A 167 12.80 -19.14 -2.02
N ALA A 168 11.76 -18.88 -1.21
CA ALA A 168 10.54 -19.68 -1.20
C ALA A 168 9.73 -19.54 -2.49
N ASN A 169 9.77 -18.38 -3.14
CA ASN A 169 9.07 -18.11 -4.40
C ASN A 169 9.95 -17.31 -5.36
N PRO A 170 10.86 -17.97 -6.10
CA PRO A 170 11.78 -17.29 -7.03
C PRO A 170 11.09 -16.58 -8.19
N ALA A 171 9.83 -16.91 -8.51
CA ALA A 171 9.05 -16.22 -9.52
C ALA A 171 8.64 -14.80 -9.08
N GLY A 172 8.61 -14.54 -7.79
CA GLY A 172 8.30 -13.24 -7.19
C GLY A 172 6.93 -12.69 -7.57
N PHE A 173 6.75 -11.39 -7.35
CA PHE A 173 5.53 -10.69 -7.76
C PHE A 173 5.69 -10.08 -9.16
N THR A 174 5.01 -10.67 -10.14
CA THR A 174 5.10 -10.24 -11.55
C THR A 174 4.03 -9.22 -11.98
N ASN A 175 3.02 -8.99 -11.15
CA ASN A 175 1.83 -8.16 -11.45
C ASN A 175 1.07 -8.59 -12.73
N THR A 176 1.24 -9.82 -13.19
CA THR A 176 0.58 -10.36 -14.41
C THR A 176 -0.55 -11.35 -14.12
N GLY A 177 -0.48 -12.02 -12.97
CA GLY A 177 -1.44 -13.03 -12.55
C GLY A 177 -2.69 -12.46 -11.87
N SER A 178 -3.46 -13.32 -11.20
CA SER A 178 -4.63 -12.94 -10.40
C SER A 178 -4.26 -12.38 -9.02
N GLN A 179 -3.04 -12.63 -8.53
CA GLN A 179 -2.57 -12.18 -7.22
C GLN A 179 -2.42 -10.66 -7.20
N THR A 180 -2.98 -10.00 -6.20
CA THR A 180 -2.76 -8.57 -5.99
C THR A 180 -1.51 -8.32 -5.14
N LEU A 181 -1.01 -7.08 -5.17
CA LEU A 181 0.13 -6.66 -4.36
C LEU A 181 -0.10 -6.90 -2.86
N PHE A 182 -1.35 -6.78 -2.39
CA PHE A 182 -1.71 -7.04 -0.99
C PHE A 182 -1.58 -8.51 -0.61
N GLU A 183 -2.04 -9.43 -1.44
CA GLU A 183 -1.91 -10.87 -1.22
C GLU A 183 -0.46 -11.35 -1.43
N ALA A 184 0.26 -10.72 -2.35
CA ALA A 184 1.65 -11.06 -2.63
C ALA A 184 2.55 -10.97 -1.39
N LEU A 185 2.29 -10.04 -0.47
CA LEU A 185 3.04 -9.89 0.77
C LEU A 185 3.13 -11.16 1.61
N ALA A 186 2.14 -12.05 1.50
CA ALA A 186 2.09 -13.28 2.28
C ALA A 186 2.88 -14.44 1.67
N SER A 187 3.29 -14.34 0.42
CA SER A 187 3.81 -15.49 -0.33
C SER A 187 5.05 -15.21 -1.17
N THR A 188 5.45 -13.95 -1.33
CA THR A 188 6.59 -13.60 -2.17
C THR A 188 7.27 -12.31 -1.72
N ALA A 189 8.53 -12.14 -2.08
CA ALA A 189 9.24 -10.89 -1.87
C ALA A 189 8.64 -9.78 -2.75
N VAL A 190 8.43 -8.59 -2.15
CA VAL A 190 8.03 -7.36 -2.83
C VAL A 190 9.04 -6.29 -2.47
N ASP A 191 10.06 -6.17 -3.29
CA ASP A 191 11.23 -5.32 -3.03
C ASP A 191 11.16 -4.02 -3.84
N TRP A 192 11.14 -2.88 -3.13
CA TRP A 192 11.16 -1.54 -3.74
C TRP A 192 12.55 -0.88 -3.68
N ASP A 193 13.53 -1.53 -3.07
CA ASP A 193 14.88 -1.00 -2.85
C ASP A 193 15.96 -1.69 -3.68
N GLY A 194 15.63 -2.84 -4.30
CA GLY A 194 16.61 -3.68 -4.97
C GLY A 194 17.57 -4.38 -4.00
N SER A 195 17.20 -4.46 -2.73
CA SER A 195 18.04 -5.08 -1.69
C SER A 195 18.21 -6.59 -1.86
N THR A 196 17.35 -7.21 -2.66
CA THR A 196 17.40 -8.64 -2.99
C THR A 196 18.17 -8.92 -4.29
N CYS A 197 18.67 -7.89 -4.99
CA CYS A 197 19.51 -8.07 -6.16
C CYS A 197 20.87 -8.65 -5.76
N GLY A 198 21.12 -9.89 -6.20
CA GLY A 198 22.44 -10.50 -6.09
C GLY A 198 23.38 -10.10 -7.24
N ALA A 199 24.63 -10.59 -7.20
CA ALA A 199 25.63 -10.39 -8.24
C ALA A 199 25.18 -10.91 -9.63
N ASP A 200 24.21 -11.81 -9.67
CA ASP A 200 23.71 -12.48 -10.88
C ASP A 200 22.51 -11.77 -11.54
N GLY A 201 22.12 -10.58 -11.04
CA GLY A 201 21.02 -9.78 -11.58
C GLY A 201 19.82 -9.65 -10.67
N CYS A 202 18.92 -8.73 -11.02
CA CYS A 202 17.68 -8.48 -10.25
C CYS A 202 16.64 -9.54 -10.55
N SER A 203 16.00 -10.06 -9.50
CA SER A 203 14.91 -11.00 -9.62
C SER A 203 13.59 -10.30 -10.01
N SER A 204 12.60 -11.07 -10.44
CA SER A 204 11.30 -10.56 -10.88
C SER A 204 10.51 -9.80 -9.78
N PHE A 205 10.88 -9.96 -8.52
CA PHE A 205 10.26 -9.27 -7.39
C PHE A 205 10.96 -7.94 -7.01
N ASP A 206 12.10 -7.63 -7.64
CA ASP A 206 12.74 -6.32 -7.51
C ASP A 206 11.96 -5.28 -8.34
N LEU A 207 11.30 -4.39 -7.62
CA LEU A 207 10.50 -3.32 -8.20
C LEU A 207 11.24 -1.97 -8.19
N SER A 208 12.52 -1.93 -7.79
CA SER A 208 13.31 -0.70 -7.69
C SER A 208 13.41 0.03 -9.02
N ALA A 209 13.48 -0.73 -10.14
CA ALA A 209 13.53 -0.17 -11.49
C ALA A 209 12.27 0.64 -11.87
N VAL A 210 11.12 0.38 -11.23
CA VAL A 210 9.89 1.14 -11.48
C VAL A 210 9.70 2.29 -10.49
N VAL A 211 10.56 2.44 -9.49
CA VAL A 211 10.57 3.57 -8.57
C VAL A 211 11.28 4.75 -9.22
N ARG A 212 10.52 5.77 -9.61
CA ARG A 212 11.08 7.00 -10.16
C ARG A 212 11.65 7.93 -9.10
N ARG A 213 11.10 7.88 -7.88
CA ARG A 213 11.51 8.76 -6.80
C ARG A 213 11.03 8.24 -5.45
N ASP A 214 11.92 8.25 -4.47
CA ASP A 214 11.59 8.16 -3.06
C ASP A 214 11.20 9.56 -2.55
N LEU A 215 10.02 9.68 -1.97
CA LEU A 215 9.49 10.92 -1.41
C LEU A 215 9.81 11.08 0.08
N GLY A 216 10.44 10.05 0.68
CA GLY A 216 10.76 9.99 2.10
C GLY A 216 9.66 9.34 2.95
N ARG A 217 9.82 9.45 4.27
CA ARG A 217 8.90 8.88 5.25
C ARG A 217 8.00 9.95 5.85
N PHE A 218 6.75 9.59 6.10
CA PHE A 218 5.70 10.46 6.63
C PHE A 218 5.04 9.77 7.82
N SER A 219 4.64 10.53 8.83
CA SER A 219 3.98 9.98 10.02
C SER A 219 2.58 9.41 9.73
N SER A 220 1.99 9.73 8.58
CA SER A 220 0.71 9.19 8.12
C SER A 220 0.53 9.29 6.61
N ARG A 221 -0.45 8.54 6.08
CA ARG A 221 -0.95 8.68 4.71
C ARG A 221 -1.53 10.06 4.45
N ASP A 222 -2.23 10.62 5.46
CA ASP A 222 -2.82 11.96 5.37
C ASP A 222 -1.72 13.00 5.11
N GLU A 223 -0.61 12.92 5.81
CA GLU A 223 0.55 13.82 5.62
C GLU A 223 1.18 13.65 4.23
N LEU A 224 1.42 12.40 3.81
CA LEU A 224 1.93 12.11 2.46
C LEU A 224 1.03 12.72 1.38
N PHE A 225 -0.29 12.48 1.46
CA PHE A 225 -1.22 12.99 0.45
C PHE A 225 -1.49 14.49 0.56
N ALA A 226 -1.33 15.11 1.72
CA ALA A 226 -1.33 16.56 1.86
C ALA A 226 -0.12 17.19 1.15
N ALA A 227 1.07 16.59 1.31
CA ALA A 227 2.31 17.09 0.70
C ALA A 227 2.39 16.84 -0.82
N HIS A 228 1.98 15.66 -1.29
CA HIS A 228 2.20 15.21 -2.66
C HIS A 228 0.92 14.98 -3.47
N GLY A 229 -0.24 15.12 -2.85
CA GLY A 229 -1.53 14.82 -3.48
C GLY A 229 -1.72 13.33 -3.75
N GLN A 230 -2.92 12.95 -4.17
CA GLN A 230 -3.21 11.60 -4.67
C GLN A 230 -2.81 11.48 -6.15
N THR A 231 -2.71 10.26 -6.66
CA THR A 231 -2.32 9.98 -8.05
C THR A 231 -3.22 10.71 -9.07
N LEU A 232 -4.53 10.64 -8.89
CA LEU A 232 -5.50 11.26 -9.79
C LEU A 232 -6.10 12.53 -9.19
N CYS A 233 -6.49 13.47 -10.04
CA CYS A 233 -7.26 14.63 -9.63
C CYS A 233 -8.67 14.24 -9.18
N ARG A 234 -9.32 15.10 -8.39
CA ARG A 234 -10.63 14.80 -7.79
C ARG A 234 -11.72 14.41 -8.81
N PRO A 235 -11.90 15.12 -9.94
CA PRO A 235 -12.87 14.72 -10.95
C PRO A 235 -12.62 13.34 -11.55
N ALA A 236 -11.35 13.02 -11.84
CA ALA A 236 -10.97 11.70 -12.37
C ALA A 236 -11.24 10.58 -11.38
N ARG A 237 -11.03 10.82 -10.07
CA ARG A 237 -11.37 9.83 -9.02
C ARG A 237 -12.85 9.55 -8.92
N ILE A 238 -13.69 10.59 -9.02
CA ILE A 238 -15.16 10.45 -8.96
C ILE A 238 -15.66 9.66 -10.17
N ALA A 239 -15.29 10.09 -11.38
CA ALA A 239 -15.73 9.45 -12.62
C ALA A 239 -15.20 8.00 -12.76
N GLY A 240 -13.91 7.81 -12.53
CA GLY A 240 -13.27 6.50 -12.66
C GLY A 240 -13.64 5.53 -11.53
N GLY A 241 -13.91 6.03 -10.32
CA GLY A 241 -14.28 5.21 -9.17
C GLY A 241 -15.60 4.45 -9.37
N ALA A 242 -16.56 5.01 -10.10
CA ALA A 242 -17.82 4.35 -10.42
C ALA A 242 -17.62 3.14 -11.37
N LEU A 243 -16.69 3.27 -12.32
CA LEU A 243 -16.39 2.24 -13.33
C LEU A 243 -15.45 1.15 -12.79
N LEU A 244 -14.35 1.55 -12.16
CA LEU A 244 -13.29 0.65 -11.72
C LEU A 244 -13.58 0.00 -10.36
N GLY A 245 -14.31 0.68 -9.48
CA GLY A 245 -14.62 0.17 -8.14
C GLY A 245 -15.54 -1.06 -8.11
N ARG A 246 -16.06 -1.51 -9.26
CA ARG A 246 -16.81 -2.76 -9.43
C ARG A 246 -15.96 -3.87 -10.05
N ARG A 247 -14.87 -3.53 -10.72
CA ARG A 247 -13.99 -4.49 -11.39
C ARG A 247 -13.09 -5.17 -10.35
N SER A 248 -13.05 -6.50 -10.37
CA SER A 248 -12.10 -7.26 -9.55
C SER A 248 -10.68 -6.89 -9.95
N ALA A 249 -9.78 -6.83 -8.95
CA ALA A 249 -8.35 -6.62 -9.14
C ALA A 249 -7.58 -7.96 -9.08
N ALA A 250 -8.27 -9.04 -8.74
CA ALA A 250 -7.76 -10.41 -8.71
C ALA A 250 -8.35 -11.21 -9.86
#